data_06c7bd8de6cb86640397e4f242b3126d
#
_entry.id   06c7bd8de6cb86640397e4f242b3126d
#
_cell.length_a   1.000
_cell.length_b   1.000
_cell.length_c   1.000
_cell.angle_alpha   90.00
_cell.angle_beta   90.00
_cell.angle_gamma   90.00
#
_symmetry.space_group_name_H-M   'P 1'
#
loop_
_entity.id
_entity.type
_entity.pdbx_description
1 polymer ?
#
loop_
_entity_poly.entity_id
_entity_poly.type
_entity_poly.pdbx_seq_one_letter_code
_entity_poly.pdbx_strand_id
1 'polypeptide(L)'
;MKKIGLALGSGGARGLSHIGVLKVFEQEKVPISYLAGASMGAIVSACYAIDPNIARVEQKIKSVLSKYIPQAKISIFSDKQNNQKSFISGAKEFIKQGYLHYVEETQQSLFSLEKLKEPIYELIPDIDISQTKIPLCIVVRI
;
A
#
# COMPACT_ATOMS: atom_id res chain seq x y z
N MET A 1 -7.84 1.23 -28.58
CA MET A 1 -6.73 1.06 -27.61
C MET A 1 -7.02 -0.14 -26.72
N LYS A 2 -6.02 -0.92 -26.38
CA LYS A 2 -6.18 -2.04 -25.40
C LYS A 2 -6.41 -1.46 -24.01
N LYS A 3 -7.43 -1.95 -23.30
CA LYS A 3 -7.70 -1.59 -21.91
C LYS A 3 -6.84 -2.47 -20.98
N ILE A 4 -6.17 -1.84 -20.02
CA ILE A 4 -5.33 -2.53 -19.05
C ILE A 4 -6.01 -2.50 -17.69
N GLY A 5 -6.25 -3.68 -17.12
CA GLY A 5 -6.65 -3.84 -15.71
C GLY A 5 -5.44 -4.27 -14.89
N LEU A 6 -5.27 -3.66 -13.72
CA LEU A 6 -4.18 -3.99 -12.79
C LEU A 6 -4.77 -4.49 -11.47
N ALA A 7 -4.38 -5.70 -11.07
CA ALA A 7 -4.77 -6.28 -9.79
C ALA A 7 -3.61 -6.23 -8.81
N LEU A 8 -3.80 -5.53 -7.69
CA LEU A 8 -2.82 -5.36 -6.62
C LEU A 8 -3.14 -6.31 -5.47
N GLY A 9 -2.29 -7.30 -5.26
CA GLY A 9 -2.47 -8.32 -4.25
C GLY A 9 -2.26 -7.84 -2.82
N SER A 10 -2.59 -8.72 -1.89
CA SER A 10 -2.27 -8.54 -0.47
C SER A 10 -0.75 -8.68 -0.23
N GLY A 11 -0.30 -8.41 0.96
CA GLY A 11 1.11 -8.60 1.33
C GLY A 11 1.55 -7.80 2.56
N GLY A 12 0.60 -7.23 3.30
CA GLY A 12 0.92 -6.37 4.42
C GLY A 12 1.87 -5.24 3.99
N ALA A 13 2.92 -4.98 4.75
CA ALA A 13 3.91 -3.96 4.41
C ALA A 13 4.60 -4.18 3.04
N ARG A 14 4.74 -5.43 2.59
CA ARG A 14 5.29 -5.73 1.25
C ARG A 14 4.39 -5.23 0.12
N GLY A 15 3.09 -5.07 0.37
CA GLY A 15 2.15 -4.50 -0.60
C GLY A 15 2.44 -3.04 -0.94
N LEU A 16 3.27 -2.34 -0.17
CA LEU A 16 3.75 -1.00 -0.52
C LEU A 16 4.63 -1.01 -1.79
N SER A 17 5.17 -2.16 -2.21
CA SER A 17 5.87 -2.30 -3.49
C SER A 17 4.99 -1.98 -4.71
N HIS A 18 3.66 -2.08 -4.56
CA HIS A 18 2.71 -1.67 -5.61
C HIS A 18 2.87 -0.20 -6.01
N ILE A 19 3.33 0.66 -5.09
CA ILE A 19 3.66 2.06 -5.39
C ILE A 19 4.76 2.14 -6.46
N GLY A 20 5.79 1.27 -6.36
CA GLY A 20 6.85 1.20 -7.36
C GLY A 20 6.33 0.75 -8.73
N VAL A 21 5.41 -0.20 -8.76
CA VAL A 21 4.77 -0.65 -10.01
C VAL A 21 3.99 0.51 -10.65
N LEU A 22 3.14 1.19 -9.88
CA LEU A 22 2.35 2.32 -10.38
C LEU A 22 3.23 3.48 -10.86
N LYS A 23 4.40 3.73 -10.23
CA LYS A 23 5.39 4.71 -10.72
C LYS A 23 5.87 4.38 -12.11
N VAL A 24 6.21 3.12 -12.37
CA VAL A 24 6.65 2.70 -13.70
C VAL A 24 5.53 2.88 -14.73
N PHE A 25 4.29 2.52 -14.40
CA PHE A 25 3.14 2.72 -15.29
C PHE A 25 2.95 4.21 -15.63
N GLU A 26 3.09 5.13 -14.67
CA GLU A 26 3.03 6.57 -14.94
C GLU A 26 4.22 7.05 -15.78
N GLN A 27 5.44 6.64 -15.46
CA GLN A 27 6.65 7.02 -16.18
C GLN A 27 6.61 6.58 -17.64
N GLU A 28 6.18 5.36 -17.87
CA GLU A 28 6.04 4.78 -19.22
C GLU A 28 4.72 5.20 -19.92
N LYS A 29 3.92 6.06 -19.27
CA LYS A 29 2.63 6.53 -19.78
C LYS A 29 1.68 5.40 -20.18
N VAL A 30 1.73 4.29 -19.44
CA VAL A 30 0.85 3.15 -19.66
C VAL A 30 -0.48 3.40 -18.95
N PRO A 31 -1.59 3.56 -19.68
CA PRO A 31 -2.88 3.90 -19.10
C PRO A 31 -3.48 2.71 -18.36
N ILE A 32 -3.86 2.90 -17.10
CA ILE A 32 -4.60 1.92 -16.31
C ILE A 32 -6.09 2.23 -16.45
N SER A 33 -6.84 1.27 -16.97
CA SER A 33 -8.29 1.40 -17.24
C SER A 33 -9.15 0.88 -16.09
N TYR A 34 -8.63 -0.07 -15.31
CA TYR A 34 -9.33 -0.72 -14.20
C TYR A 34 -8.33 -1.07 -13.12
N LEU A 35 -8.76 -0.96 -11.87
CA LEU A 35 -7.98 -1.40 -10.71
C LEU A 35 -8.76 -2.42 -9.88
N ALA A 36 -8.05 -3.40 -9.36
CA ALA A 36 -8.56 -4.28 -8.32
C ALA A 36 -7.54 -4.40 -7.19
N GLY A 37 -8.00 -4.55 -5.95
CA GLY A 37 -7.09 -4.65 -4.83
C GLY A 37 -7.58 -5.53 -3.70
N ALA A 38 -6.64 -6.15 -2.97
CA ALA A 38 -6.88 -6.91 -1.77
C ALA A 38 -5.93 -6.46 -0.65
N SER A 39 -6.42 -6.27 0.58
CA SER A 39 -5.65 -5.84 1.76
C SER A 39 -4.83 -4.56 1.46
N MET A 40 -3.51 -4.55 1.63
CA MET A 40 -2.66 -3.39 1.30
C MET A 40 -2.80 -2.98 -0.17
N GLY A 41 -2.96 -3.94 -1.08
CA GLY A 41 -3.24 -3.64 -2.49
C GLY A 41 -4.57 -2.90 -2.68
N ALA A 42 -5.58 -3.16 -1.84
CA ALA A 42 -6.84 -2.41 -1.85
C ALA A 42 -6.63 -0.95 -1.44
N ILE A 43 -5.83 -0.70 -0.39
CA ILE A 43 -5.52 0.65 0.07
C ILE A 43 -4.78 1.44 -1.03
N VAL A 44 -3.72 0.87 -1.60
CA VAL A 44 -2.95 1.51 -2.67
C VAL A 44 -3.81 1.75 -3.91
N SER A 45 -4.62 0.75 -4.32
CA SER A 45 -5.55 0.88 -5.45
C SER A 45 -6.57 1.97 -5.23
N ALA A 46 -7.17 2.04 -4.03
CA ALA A 46 -8.16 3.05 -3.70
C ALA A 46 -7.56 4.46 -3.73
N CYS A 47 -6.43 4.67 -3.07
CA CYS A 47 -5.74 5.96 -3.10
C CYS A 47 -5.43 6.40 -4.53
N TYR A 48 -4.93 5.49 -5.37
CA TYR A 48 -4.57 5.80 -6.75
C TYR A 48 -5.81 5.96 -7.65
N ALA A 49 -6.86 5.18 -7.45
CA ALA A 49 -8.10 5.31 -8.21
C ALA A 49 -8.80 6.66 -7.96
N ILE A 50 -8.69 7.19 -6.74
CA ILE A 50 -9.25 8.49 -6.35
C ILE A 50 -8.40 9.63 -6.92
N ASP A 51 -7.08 9.53 -6.76
CA ASP A 51 -6.12 10.53 -7.25
C ASP A 51 -5.00 9.84 -8.04
N PRO A 52 -5.14 9.71 -9.39
CA PRO A 52 -4.15 9.04 -10.21
C PRO A 52 -2.89 9.90 -10.38
N ASN A 53 -2.17 10.06 -9.28
CA ASN A 53 -0.86 10.70 -9.20
C ASN A 53 -0.06 9.96 -8.12
N ILE A 54 0.86 9.10 -8.56
CA ILE A 54 1.55 8.20 -7.64
C ILE A 54 2.46 8.94 -6.66
N ALA A 55 3.01 10.10 -7.03
CA ALA A 55 3.83 10.90 -6.13
C ALA A 55 3.02 11.41 -4.93
N ARG A 56 1.80 11.91 -5.17
CA ARG A 56 0.89 12.35 -4.10
C ARG A 56 0.41 11.19 -3.25
N VAL A 57 0.05 10.07 -3.88
CA VAL A 57 -0.35 8.84 -3.18
C VAL A 57 0.77 8.34 -2.26
N GLU A 58 2.00 8.28 -2.77
CA GLU A 58 3.15 7.87 -1.97
C GLU A 58 3.38 8.78 -0.77
N GLN A 59 3.35 10.10 -0.99
CA GLN A 59 3.52 11.08 0.08
C GLN A 59 2.45 10.93 1.15
N LYS A 60 1.20 10.76 0.75
CA LYS A 60 0.06 10.57 1.66
C LYS A 60 0.21 9.29 2.49
N ILE A 61 0.53 8.17 1.86
CA ILE A 61 0.76 6.89 2.54
C ILE A 61 1.94 7.00 3.50
N LYS A 62 3.06 7.62 3.09
CA LYS A 62 4.21 7.86 3.97
C LYS A 62 3.85 8.68 5.20
N SER A 63 3.09 9.74 5.03
CA SER A 63 2.64 10.61 6.13
C SER A 63 1.81 9.84 7.15
N VAL A 64 0.80 9.10 6.68
CA VAL A 64 -0.08 8.32 7.55
C VAL A 64 0.68 7.19 8.26
N LEU A 65 1.53 6.45 7.54
CA LEU A 65 2.34 5.40 8.16
C LEU A 65 3.29 5.95 9.23
N SER A 66 3.90 7.11 8.99
CA SER A 66 4.79 7.76 9.97
C SER A 66 4.05 8.21 11.23
N LYS A 67 2.78 8.55 11.11
CA LYS A 67 1.92 8.98 12.23
C LYS A 67 1.47 7.80 13.08
N TYR A 68 0.98 6.73 12.44
CA TYR A 68 0.34 5.61 13.14
C TYR A 68 1.29 4.45 13.44
N ILE A 69 2.42 4.35 12.73
CA ILE A 69 3.43 3.31 12.93
C ILE A 69 4.82 3.97 13.08
N PRO A 70 5.10 4.57 14.24
CA PRO A 70 6.35 5.32 14.46
C PRO A 70 7.62 4.47 14.24
N GLN A 71 7.53 3.16 14.45
CA GLN A 71 8.64 2.22 14.25
C GLN A 71 8.92 1.94 12.77
N ALA A 72 7.96 2.20 11.87
CA ALA A 72 8.16 2.10 10.42
C ALA A 72 9.07 3.21 9.85
N LYS A 73 9.48 4.18 10.67
CA LYS A 73 10.41 5.26 10.28
C LYS A 73 11.76 4.77 9.79
N ILE A 74 12.06 3.48 9.94
CA ILE A 74 13.47 3.07 9.97
C ILE A 74 14.01 2.60 8.63
N SER A 75 13.23 2.15 7.66
CA SER A 75 13.92 1.49 6.55
C SER A 75 13.24 1.47 5.18
N ILE A 76 11.95 1.69 5.12
CA ILE A 76 11.21 1.47 3.87
C ILE A 76 11.44 2.60 2.86
N PHE A 77 11.79 3.79 3.34
CA PHE A 77 11.87 5.01 2.54
C PHE A 77 13.17 5.80 2.69
N SER A 78 14.21 5.18 3.22
CA SER A 78 15.53 5.79 3.29
C SER A 78 16.16 5.83 1.90
N ASP A 79 15.91 6.94 1.22
CA ASP A 79 16.59 7.34 -0.01
C ASP A 79 18.03 7.80 0.35
N LYS A 80 18.89 6.86 0.70
CA LYS A 80 20.33 7.06 0.69
C LYS A 80 20.93 6.13 -0.34
N GLN A 81 21.28 6.70 -1.48
CA GLN A 81 22.26 6.19 -2.41
C GLN A 81 23.51 5.76 -1.63
N ASN A 82 23.54 4.54 -1.15
CA ASN A 82 24.71 3.69 -1.02
C ASN A 82 24.36 2.42 -0.23
N ASN A 83 24.61 1.30 -0.88
CA ASN A 83 24.59 -0.06 -0.37
C ASN A 83 23.36 -0.91 -0.67
N GLN A 84 23.37 -1.56 -1.83
CA GLN A 84 22.50 -2.72 -2.13
C GLN A 84 22.53 -3.80 -1.02
N LYS A 85 23.61 -3.90 -0.24
CA LYS A 85 23.71 -4.84 0.89
C LYS A 85 22.84 -4.43 2.09
N SER A 86 22.63 -3.15 2.32
CA SER A 86 21.83 -2.63 3.43
C SER A 86 20.33 -2.79 3.19
N PHE A 87 19.89 -2.70 1.93
CA PHE A 87 18.48 -2.87 1.57
C PHE A 87 18.02 -4.32 1.77
N ILE A 88 18.85 -5.30 1.37
CA ILE A 88 18.54 -6.73 1.49
C ILE A 88 18.54 -7.17 2.96
N SER A 89 19.47 -6.66 3.79
CA SER A 89 19.52 -6.99 5.21
C SER A 89 18.36 -6.36 6.00
N GLY A 90 18.02 -5.11 5.73
CA GLY A 90 16.86 -4.43 6.34
C GLY A 90 15.52 -5.08 5.94
N ALA A 91 15.38 -5.46 4.67
CA ALA A 91 14.21 -6.19 4.20
C ALA A 91 14.09 -7.59 4.83
N LYS A 92 15.22 -8.29 5.05
CA LYS A 92 15.24 -9.60 5.69
C LYS A 92 14.83 -9.54 7.17
N GLU A 93 15.34 -8.54 7.90
CA GLU A 93 14.99 -8.34 9.31
C GLU A 93 13.53 -7.89 9.47
N PHE A 94 13.05 -7.01 8.60
CA PHE A 94 11.66 -6.58 8.55
C PHE A 94 10.69 -7.73 8.21
N ILE A 95 11.05 -8.60 7.27
CA ILE A 95 10.27 -9.81 6.92
C ILE A 95 10.23 -10.77 8.10
N LYS A 96 11.37 -10.96 8.80
CA LYS A 96 11.46 -11.85 9.95
C LYS A 96 10.64 -11.31 11.13
N GLN A 97 10.77 -10.04 11.48
CA GLN A 97 9.98 -9.42 12.55
C GLN A 97 8.51 -9.34 12.20
N GLY A 98 8.15 -8.96 10.96
CA GLY A 98 6.77 -8.92 10.51
C GLY A 98 6.12 -10.31 10.44
N TYR A 99 6.88 -11.34 10.07
CA TYR A 99 6.39 -12.72 10.05
C TYR A 99 6.21 -13.29 11.46
N LEU A 100 7.16 -13.04 12.37
CA LEU A 100 7.04 -13.45 13.77
C LEU A 100 5.87 -12.73 14.45
N HIS A 101 5.72 -11.45 14.23
CA HIS A 101 4.58 -10.68 14.76
C HIS A 101 3.24 -11.16 14.17
N TYR A 102 3.20 -11.48 12.89
CA TYR A 102 2.01 -12.04 12.23
C TYR A 102 1.65 -13.43 12.77
N VAL A 103 2.63 -14.27 13.09
CA VAL A 103 2.40 -15.61 13.65
C VAL A 103 1.98 -15.55 15.12
N GLU A 104 2.55 -14.64 15.90
CA GLU A 104 2.15 -14.41 17.29
C GLU A 104 0.75 -13.78 17.41
N GLU A 105 0.38 -12.89 16.50
CA GLU A 105 -0.93 -12.23 16.48
C GLU A 105 -2.05 -13.08 15.87
N THR A 106 -1.76 -14.08 15.04
CA THR A 106 -2.80 -14.99 14.53
C THR A 106 -3.35 -15.94 15.61
N GLN A 107 -2.69 -16.07 16.74
CA GLN A 107 -3.24 -16.77 17.92
C GLN A 107 -4.02 -15.85 18.88
N GLN A 108 -3.89 -14.53 18.75
CA GLN A 108 -4.70 -13.57 19.51
C GLN A 108 -5.16 -12.47 18.56
N SER A 109 -6.42 -12.55 18.17
CA SER A 109 -7.15 -11.58 17.35
C SER A 109 -6.91 -10.14 17.77
N LEU A 110 -5.92 -9.41 17.27
CA LEU A 110 -5.70 -8.04 17.73
C LEU A 110 -4.98 -7.12 16.74
N PHE A 111 -5.42 -7.07 15.50
CA PHE A 111 -5.64 -5.72 14.97
C PHE A 111 -7.10 -5.39 15.30
N SER A 112 -7.32 -4.68 16.39
CA SER A 112 -8.61 -4.09 16.61
C SER A 112 -8.97 -3.31 15.35
N LEU A 113 -10.04 -3.71 14.68
CA LEU A 113 -10.55 -3.02 13.48
C LEU A 113 -10.67 -1.51 13.73
N GLU A 114 -10.87 -1.12 14.98
CA GLU A 114 -10.89 0.27 15.42
C GLU A 114 -9.56 1.01 15.21
N LYS A 115 -8.41 0.35 15.43
CA LYS A 115 -7.10 0.97 15.22
C LYS A 115 -6.76 1.17 13.74
N LEU A 116 -7.39 0.43 12.86
CA LEU A 116 -7.22 0.58 11.41
C LEU A 116 -8.16 1.60 10.79
N LYS A 117 -9.26 1.93 11.45
CA LYS A 117 -10.25 2.89 10.93
C LYS A 117 -9.64 4.25 10.68
N GLU A 118 -9.00 4.86 11.69
CA GLU A 118 -8.44 6.20 11.56
C GLU A 118 -7.42 6.33 10.43
N PRO A 119 -6.38 5.45 10.32
CA PRO A 119 -5.44 5.51 9.19
C PRO A 119 -6.14 5.35 7.84
N ILE A 120 -7.15 4.48 7.74
CA ILE A 120 -7.88 4.27 6.49
C ILE A 120 -8.70 5.50 6.13
N TYR A 121 -9.43 6.10 7.06
CA TYR A 121 -10.19 7.33 6.81
C TYR A 121 -9.31 8.52 6.45
N GLU A 122 -8.10 8.59 7.00
CA GLU A 122 -7.14 9.61 6.63
C GLU A 122 -6.60 9.40 5.21
N LEU A 123 -6.43 8.13 4.78
CA LEU A 123 -5.97 7.78 3.43
C LEU A 123 -7.07 7.88 2.38
N ILE A 124 -8.27 7.45 2.71
CA ILE A 124 -9.38 7.28 1.78
C ILE A 124 -10.54 8.11 2.28
N PRO A 125 -10.93 9.20 1.57
CA PRO A 125 -12.09 9.98 1.94
C PRO A 125 -13.37 9.16 1.85
N ASP A 126 -14.39 9.56 2.59
CA ASP A 126 -15.71 8.93 2.56
C ASP A 126 -16.45 9.30 1.26
N ILE A 127 -16.18 8.54 0.21
CA ILE A 127 -16.78 8.67 -1.11
C ILE A 127 -17.32 7.32 -1.59
N ASP A 128 -18.33 7.36 -2.43
CA ASP A 128 -18.79 6.17 -3.13
C ASP A 128 -17.73 5.62 -4.08
N ILE A 129 -17.58 4.30 -4.14
CA ILE A 129 -16.58 3.65 -5.01
C ILE A 129 -16.79 3.98 -6.49
N SER A 130 -18.02 4.27 -6.89
CA SER A 130 -18.36 4.71 -8.25
C SER A 130 -17.82 6.09 -8.62
N GLN A 131 -17.40 6.88 -7.62
CA GLN A 131 -16.86 8.23 -7.81
C GLN A 131 -15.33 8.24 -8.02
N THR A 132 -14.70 7.07 -7.99
CA THR A 132 -13.26 6.97 -8.29
C THR A 132 -12.98 7.30 -9.77
N LYS A 133 -11.87 7.98 -10.03
CA LYS A 133 -11.47 8.36 -11.40
C LYS A 133 -11.09 7.16 -12.27
N ILE A 134 -10.59 6.09 -11.64
CA ILE A 134 -10.34 4.80 -12.29
C ILE A 134 -11.31 3.80 -11.67
N PRO A 135 -12.10 3.06 -12.45
CA PRO A 135 -12.98 2.02 -11.95
C PRO A 135 -12.25 1.04 -11.03
N LEU A 136 -12.77 0.85 -9.83
CA LEU A 136 -12.13 0.12 -8.75
C LEU A 136 -12.99 -1.06 -8.27
N CYS A 137 -12.33 -2.19 -8.02
CA CYS A 137 -12.90 -3.34 -7.34
C CYS A 137 -12.06 -3.67 -6.09
N ILE A 138 -12.73 -3.82 -4.94
CA ILE A 138 -12.08 -4.22 -3.69
C ILE A 138 -12.52 -5.64 -3.34
N VAL A 139 -11.53 -6.53 -3.15
CA VAL A 139 -11.80 -7.90 -2.74
C VAL A 139 -11.89 -7.95 -1.22
N VAL A 140 -13.06 -8.35 -0.72
CA VAL A 140 -13.32 -8.57 0.71
C VAL A 140 -13.61 -10.04 0.96
N ARG A 141 -13.17 -10.55 2.11
CA ARG A 141 -13.56 -11.88 2.59
C ARG A 141 -14.75 -11.71 3.52
N ILE A 142 -15.83 -12.35 3.19
CA ILE A 142 -17.04 -12.49 4.03
C ILE A 142 -16.82 -13.67 4.98
#